data_42546db3f53f726aa97a76d09de49dbb
#
_entry.id   42546db3f53f726aa97a76d09de49dbb
#
_cell.length_a   1.000
_cell.length_b   1.000
_cell.length_c   1.000
_cell.angle_alpha   90.00
_cell.angle_beta   90.00
_cell.angle_gamma   90.00
#
_symmetry.space_group_name_H-M   'P 1'
#
loop_
_entity.id
_entity.type
_entity.pdbx_description
1 polymer ?
#
loop_
_entity_poly.entity_id
_entity_poly.type
_entity_poly.pdbx_seq_one_letter_code
_entity_poly.pdbx_strand_id
1 'polypeptide(L)'
;SAASDVYKRQGIIRKDAAKWNINPNKIGILGFSAGGNLAVMASTSFKTRTYPRVDQADDVSCRPDFAILIYPAYLVDRKKRSQLFPEIQVSSDSPPCFLAHTGDDHVPAEGSALLYLALEKAGVEGNELHLYPFGGHGYGMRQSGKAVSTWPNRAKEWMNAMGWVKK
;
A
#
# COMPACT_ATOMS: atom_id res chain seq x y z
N SER A 1 -7.02 -17.38 -2.37
CA SER A 1 -7.43 -16.22 -1.52
C SER A 1 -7.22 -14.92 -2.26
N ALA A 2 -7.85 -13.83 -1.82
CA ALA A 2 -7.66 -12.50 -2.44
C ALA A 2 -6.19 -12.06 -2.45
N ALA A 3 -5.42 -12.37 -1.42
CA ALA A 3 -3.97 -12.11 -1.40
C ALA A 3 -3.22 -12.92 -2.47
N SER A 4 -3.60 -14.17 -2.70
CA SER A 4 -3.02 -15.01 -3.77
C SER A 4 -3.22 -14.38 -5.14
N ASP A 5 -4.40 -13.81 -5.39
CA ASP A 5 -4.71 -13.14 -6.67
C ASP A 5 -3.85 -11.89 -6.87
N VAL A 6 -3.61 -11.12 -5.80
CA VAL A 6 -2.73 -9.93 -5.85
C VAL A 6 -1.30 -10.34 -6.16
N TYR A 7 -0.75 -11.35 -5.49
CA TYR A 7 0.61 -11.84 -5.76
C TYR A 7 0.75 -12.32 -7.21
N LYS A 8 -0.24 -13.08 -7.70
CA LYS A 8 -0.24 -13.57 -9.09
C LYS A 8 -0.25 -12.42 -10.09
N ARG A 9 -1.11 -11.41 -9.88
CA ARG A 9 -1.20 -10.23 -10.76
C ARG A 9 0.11 -9.45 -10.80
N GLN A 10 0.75 -9.21 -9.65
CA GLN A 10 2.06 -8.56 -9.59
C GLN A 10 3.12 -9.34 -10.40
N GLY A 11 3.14 -10.66 -10.27
CA GLY A 11 4.04 -11.52 -11.04
C GLY A 11 3.79 -11.45 -12.55
N ILE A 12 2.51 -11.51 -12.99
CA ILE A 12 2.13 -11.42 -14.41
C ILE A 12 2.56 -10.07 -14.99
N ILE A 13 2.24 -8.95 -14.29
CA ILE A 13 2.59 -7.61 -14.76
C ILE A 13 4.10 -7.46 -14.89
N ARG A 14 4.87 -7.92 -13.91
CA ARG A 14 6.33 -7.82 -13.92
C ARG A 14 6.97 -8.70 -15.00
N LYS A 15 6.50 -9.93 -15.15
CA LYS A 15 6.97 -10.84 -16.19
C LYS A 15 6.74 -10.29 -17.61
N ASP A 16 5.56 -9.74 -17.84
CA ASP A 16 5.14 -9.26 -19.15
C ASP A 16 5.33 -7.74 -19.35
N ALA A 17 6.10 -7.09 -18.48
CA ALA A 17 6.31 -5.64 -18.47
C ALA A 17 6.75 -5.08 -19.83
N ALA A 18 7.63 -5.78 -20.53
CA ALA A 18 8.10 -5.40 -21.85
C ALA A 18 6.97 -5.35 -22.90
N LYS A 19 5.98 -6.26 -22.81
CA LYS A 19 4.84 -6.29 -23.72
C LYS A 19 3.95 -5.05 -23.61
N TRP A 20 3.93 -4.43 -22.43
CA TRP A 20 3.11 -3.26 -22.12
C TRP A 20 3.92 -1.97 -22.04
N ASN A 21 5.20 -2.02 -22.41
CA ASN A 21 6.12 -0.89 -22.29
C ASN A 21 6.17 -0.30 -20.87
N ILE A 22 6.14 -1.18 -19.86
CA ILE A 22 6.21 -0.83 -18.42
C ILE A 22 7.61 -1.14 -17.91
N ASN A 23 8.15 -0.26 -17.06
CA ASN A 23 9.39 -0.55 -16.35
C ASN A 23 9.13 -1.59 -15.24
N PRO A 24 9.74 -2.79 -15.29
CA PRO A 24 9.50 -3.83 -14.29
C PRO A 24 9.96 -3.49 -12.87
N ASN A 25 10.76 -2.43 -12.71
CA ASN A 25 11.24 -1.93 -11.43
C ASN A 25 10.46 -0.69 -10.92
N LYS A 26 9.30 -0.39 -11.53
CA LYS A 26 8.43 0.73 -11.16
C LYS A 26 6.96 0.31 -11.18
N ILE A 27 6.66 -0.84 -10.58
CA ILE A 27 5.30 -1.40 -10.49
C ILE A 27 4.81 -1.25 -9.05
N GLY A 28 3.94 -0.27 -8.83
CA GLY A 28 3.32 -0.04 -7.54
C GLY A 28 2.00 -0.76 -7.36
N ILE A 29 1.47 -0.66 -6.14
CA ILE A 29 0.12 -1.10 -5.79
C ILE A 29 -0.64 0.05 -5.13
N LEU A 30 -1.91 0.21 -5.49
CA LEU A 30 -2.82 1.15 -4.83
C LEU A 30 -4.01 0.40 -4.28
N GLY A 31 -4.40 0.70 -3.04
CA GLY A 31 -5.55 0.08 -2.40
C GLY A 31 -6.33 1.03 -1.50
N PHE A 32 -7.66 0.88 -1.52
CA PHE A 32 -8.61 1.60 -0.70
C PHE A 32 -9.28 0.64 0.29
N SER A 33 -9.47 1.03 1.54
CA SER A 33 -10.23 0.27 2.54
C SER A 33 -9.75 -1.19 2.64
N ALA A 34 -10.60 -2.17 2.42
CA ALA A 34 -10.21 -3.59 2.35
C ALA A 34 -9.18 -3.88 1.25
N GLY A 35 -9.26 -3.19 0.10
CA GLY A 35 -8.20 -3.23 -0.93
C GLY A 35 -6.88 -2.63 -0.45
N GLY A 36 -6.94 -1.65 0.46
CA GLY A 36 -5.78 -1.12 1.17
C GLY A 36 -5.12 -2.17 2.06
N ASN A 37 -5.90 -2.98 2.77
CA ASN A 37 -5.37 -4.13 3.51
C ASN A 37 -4.66 -5.14 2.60
N LEU A 38 -5.26 -5.48 1.46
CA LEU A 38 -4.62 -6.37 0.48
C LEU A 38 -3.30 -5.80 -0.04
N ALA A 39 -3.25 -4.48 -0.26
CA ALA A 39 -2.02 -3.80 -0.68
C ALA A 39 -0.96 -3.83 0.45
N VAL A 40 -1.35 -3.67 1.72
CA VAL A 40 -0.45 -3.85 2.87
C VAL A 40 0.10 -5.27 2.90
N MET A 41 -0.76 -6.28 2.79
CA MET A 41 -0.33 -7.68 2.78
C MET A 41 0.63 -7.97 1.62
N ALA A 42 0.35 -7.46 0.42
CA ALA A 42 1.25 -7.58 -0.72
C ALA A 42 2.61 -6.89 -0.49
N SER A 43 2.64 -5.82 0.31
CA SER A 43 3.83 -5.02 0.62
C SER A 43 4.66 -5.58 1.78
N THR A 44 4.07 -6.41 2.65
CA THR A 44 4.73 -6.88 3.88
C THR A 44 4.93 -8.41 3.93
N SER A 45 4.15 -9.18 3.15
CA SER A 45 4.17 -10.65 3.19
C SER A 45 4.55 -11.31 1.86
N PHE A 46 5.17 -10.57 0.94
CA PHE A 46 5.52 -11.02 -0.41
C PHE A 46 6.57 -12.15 -0.46
N LYS A 47 7.33 -12.37 0.62
CA LYS A 47 8.36 -13.43 0.70
C LYS A 47 7.75 -14.82 0.75
N THR A 48 6.54 -14.95 1.28
CA THR A 48 5.85 -16.23 1.43
C THR A 48 4.65 -16.28 0.50
N ARG A 49 4.81 -16.99 -0.62
CA ARG A 49 3.71 -17.20 -1.56
C ARG A 49 2.65 -18.10 -0.91
N THR A 50 1.39 -17.68 -0.97
CA THR A 50 0.25 -18.36 -0.32
C THR A 50 -0.41 -19.44 -1.20
N TYR A 51 0.18 -19.75 -2.37
CA TYR A 51 -0.28 -20.78 -3.29
C TYR A 51 0.91 -21.47 -3.96
N PRO A 52 0.77 -22.72 -4.44
CA PRO A 52 1.84 -23.41 -5.14
C PRO A 52 2.14 -22.74 -6.49
N ARG A 53 3.39 -22.90 -6.97
CA ARG A 53 3.80 -22.41 -8.28
C ARG A 53 2.90 -22.99 -9.38
N VAL A 54 2.40 -22.11 -10.26
CA VAL A 54 1.53 -22.49 -11.39
C VAL A 54 2.25 -22.32 -12.73
N ASP A 55 2.94 -21.19 -12.94
CA ASP A 55 3.63 -20.88 -14.18
C ASP A 55 4.84 -19.95 -13.98
N GLN A 56 5.44 -19.47 -15.08
CA GLN A 56 6.60 -18.60 -15.07
C GLN A 56 6.37 -17.20 -14.42
N ALA A 57 5.12 -16.75 -14.31
CA ALA A 57 4.86 -15.49 -13.59
C ALA A 57 5.10 -15.65 -12.07
N ASP A 58 5.18 -16.89 -11.59
CA ASP A 58 5.48 -17.18 -10.20
C ASP A 58 6.99 -17.25 -9.91
N ASP A 59 7.82 -17.19 -10.94
CA ASP A 59 9.28 -17.19 -10.82
C ASP A 59 9.85 -15.78 -10.61
N VAL A 60 9.05 -14.73 -10.86
CA VAL A 60 9.43 -13.33 -10.63
C VAL A 60 8.86 -12.80 -9.31
N SER A 61 9.48 -11.74 -8.81
CA SER A 61 9.04 -11.11 -7.54
C SER A 61 7.62 -10.56 -7.66
N CYS A 62 6.78 -10.88 -6.69
CA CYS A 62 5.46 -10.27 -6.51
C CYS A 62 5.49 -9.04 -5.59
N ARG A 63 6.67 -8.64 -5.08
CA ARG A 63 6.83 -7.45 -4.27
C ARG A 63 6.51 -6.19 -5.09
N PRO A 64 5.58 -5.33 -4.68
CA PRO A 64 5.42 -4.02 -5.32
C PRO A 64 6.67 -3.15 -5.07
N ASP A 65 6.97 -2.25 -6.00
CA ASP A 65 8.11 -1.33 -5.84
C ASP A 65 7.75 -0.14 -4.95
N PHE A 66 6.46 0.18 -4.84
CA PHE A 66 5.89 1.16 -3.90
C PHE A 66 4.42 0.83 -3.63
N ALA A 67 3.85 1.40 -2.56
CA ALA A 67 2.43 1.25 -2.24
C ALA A 67 1.75 2.59 -1.94
N ILE A 68 0.50 2.74 -2.39
CA ILE A 68 -0.38 3.87 -2.05
C ILE A 68 -1.59 3.31 -1.30
N LEU A 69 -1.70 3.64 -0.03
CA LEU A 69 -2.59 3.02 0.94
C LEU A 69 -3.60 4.05 1.46
N ILE A 70 -4.83 3.98 0.96
CA ILE A 70 -5.84 4.98 1.26
C ILE A 70 -6.89 4.39 2.21
N TYR A 71 -6.96 4.94 3.42
CA TYR A 71 -7.79 4.45 4.54
C TYR A 71 -7.79 2.91 4.64
N PRO A 72 -6.61 2.28 4.71
CA PRO A 72 -6.52 0.82 4.73
C PRO A 72 -7.24 0.27 5.98
N ALA A 73 -8.13 -0.70 5.75
CA ALA A 73 -8.88 -1.35 6.83
C ALA A 73 -8.12 -2.54 7.42
N TYR A 74 -8.59 -3.06 8.55
CA TYR A 74 -8.11 -4.30 9.16
C TYR A 74 -6.60 -4.34 9.43
N LEU A 75 -6.02 -3.22 9.86
CA LEU A 75 -4.60 -3.16 10.28
C LEU A 75 -4.44 -3.37 11.79
N VAL A 76 -5.45 -3.00 12.56
CA VAL A 76 -5.49 -3.08 14.03
C VAL A 76 -6.82 -3.62 14.50
N ASP A 77 -6.84 -4.18 15.72
CA ASP A 77 -8.10 -4.49 16.41
C ASP A 77 -8.86 -3.21 16.72
N ARG A 78 -10.17 -3.19 16.49
CA ARG A 78 -11.01 -1.99 16.68
C ARG A 78 -11.08 -1.52 18.14
N LYS A 79 -10.85 -2.41 19.09
CA LYS A 79 -10.86 -2.12 20.54
C LYS A 79 -9.45 -1.85 21.07
N LYS A 80 -8.46 -2.61 20.57
CA LYS A 80 -7.04 -2.50 20.95
C LYS A 80 -6.24 -1.88 19.80
N ARG A 81 -6.32 -0.58 19.64
CA ARG A 81 -5.72 0.16 18.52
C ARG A 81 -4.21 0.44 18.69
N SER A 82 -3.53 -0.30 19.57
CA SER A 82 -2.15 -0.02 19.97
C SER A 82 -1.08 -0.81 19.22
N GLN A 83 -1.49 -1.77 18.39
CA GLN A 83 -0.56 -2.59 17.62
C GLN A 83 -1.19 -3.10 16.33
N LEU A 84 -0.35 -3.28 15.31
CA LEU A 84 -0.75 -3.94 14.07
C LEU A 84 -1.09 -5.41 14.32
N PHE A 85 -1.96 -5.97 13.47
CA PHE A 85 -2.18 -7.40 13.47
C PHE A 85 -0.89 -8.17 13.15
N PRO A 86 -0.67 -9.36 13.78
CA PRO A 86 0.58 -10.12 13.64
C PRO A 86 0.92 -10.56 12.22
N GLU A 87 -0.08 -10.71 11.36
CA GLU A 87 0.10 -11.07 9.94
C GLU A 87 0.74 -9.95 9.12
N ILE A 88 0.77 -8.71 9.61
CA ILE A 88 1.44 -7.58 8.95
C ILE A 88 2.91 -7.58 9.35
N GLN A 89 3.74 -8.21 8.53
CA GLN A 89 5.16 -8.44 8.81
C GLN A 89 6.05 -7.42 8.09
N VAL A 90 6.14 -6.22 8.65
CA VAL A 90 7.04 -5.17 8.12
C VAL A 90 8.50 -5.57 8.30
N SER A 91 9.30 -5.38 7.27
CA SER A 91 10.75 -5.60 7.26
C SER A 91 11.46 -4.52 6.45
N SER A 92 12.79 -4.48 6.50
CA SER A 92 13.61 -3.59 5.66
C SER A 92 13.42 -3.79 4.15
N ASP A 93 12.89 -4.95 3.75
CA ASP A 93 12.57 -5.23 2.34
C ASP A 93 11.16 -4.78 1.93
N SER A 94 10.34 -4.28 2.87
CA SER A 94 9.04 -3.70 2.54
C SER A 94 9.21 -2.48 1.61
N PRO A 95 8.31 -2.26 0.65
CA PRO A 95 8.42 -1.09 -0.23
C PRO A 95 8.07 0.20 0.50
N PRO A 96 8.55 1.37 0.04
CA PRO A 96 8.08 2.66 0.51
C PRO A 96 6.58 2.82 0.30
N CYS A 97 5.91 3.45 1.27
CA CYS A 97 4.47 3.58 1.31
C CYS A 97 4.05 5.05 1.45
N PHE A 98 3.08 5.44 0.61
CA PHE A 98 2.28 6.64 0.82
C PHE A 98 0.98 6.27 1.51
N LEU A 99 0.64 6.92 2.62
CA LEU A 99 -0.57 6.65 3.39
C LEU A 99 -1.44 7.91 3.52
N ALA A 100 -2.75 7.77 3.33
CA ALA A 100 -3.71 8.84 3.61
C ALA A 100 -4.93 8.29 4.35
N HIS A 101 -5.29 8.92 5.48
CA HIS A 101 -6.41 8.53 6.32
C HIS A 101 -7.06 9.74 6.95
N THR A 102 -8.29 9.60 7.47
CA THR A 102 -8.97 10.67 8.22
C THR A 102 -9.23 10.26 9.65
N GLY A 103 -9.11 11.21 10.58
CA GLY A 103 -9.30 10.96 12.00
C GLY A 103 -10.76 10.71 12.41
N ASP A 104 -11.73 11.13 11.58
CA ASP A 104 -13.16 10.90 11.77
C ASP A 104 -13.68 9.63 11.06
N ASP A 105 -12.77 8.78 10.56
CA ASP A 105 -13.12 7.49 9.95
C ASP A 105 -13.53 6.46 11.03
N HIS A 106 -14.56 5.67 10.76
CA HIS A 106 -14.93 4.53 11.60
C HIS A 106 -13.92 3.37 11.52
N VAL A 107 -13.06 3.33 10.48
CA VAL A 107 -11.87 2.49 10.41
C VAL A 107 -10.75 3.20 11.16
N PRO A 108 -10.09 2.54 12.14
CA PRO A 108 -9.08 3.20 12.97
C PRO A 108 -7.88 3.74 12.18
N ALA A 109 -7.73 5.07 12.15
CA ALA A 109 -6.57 5.73 11.51
C ALA A 109 -5.26 5.41 12.23
N GLU A 110 -5.32 4.94 13.47
CA GLU A 110 -4.17 4.43 14.23
C GLU A 110 -3.46 3.30 13.49
N GLY A 111 -4.18 2.48 12.71
CA GLY A 111 -3.58 1.45 11.88
C GLY A 111 -2.61 2.01 10.84
N SER A 112 -2.96 3.12 10.19
CA SER A 112 -2.07 3.79 9.24
C SER A 112 -0.86 4.42 9.93
N ALA A 113 -1.04 5.03 11.10
CA ALA A 113 0.05 5.61 11.87
C ALA A 113 1.03 4.53 12.37
N LEU A 114 0.52 3.42 12.89
CA LEU A 114 1.35 2.31 13.34
C LEU A 114 2.11 1.63 12.21
N LEU A 115 1.48 1.49 11.03
CA LEU A 115 2.16 0.96 9.85
C LEU A 115 3.30 1.88 9.41
N TYR A 116 3.06 3.19 9.35
CA TYR A 116 4.11 4.17 9.07
C TYR A 116 5.28 4.05 10.04
N LEU A 117 5.01 4.04 11.35
CA LEU A 117 6.05 3.90 12.38
C LEU A 117 6.80 2.57 12.28
N ALA A 118 6.12 1.48 11.92
CA ALA A 118 6.76 0.19 11.72
C ALA A 118 7.71 0.19 10.50
N LEU A 119 7.32 0.85 9.40
CA LEU A 119 8.16 1.03 8.22
C LEU A 119 9.41 1.87 8.54
N GLU A 120 9.26 2.99 9.25
CA GLU A 120 10.37 3.83 9.69
C GLU A 120 11.34 3.04 10.59
N LYS A 121 10.80 2.32 11.57
CA LYS A 121 11.60 1.46 12.48
C LYS A 121 12.35 0.34 11.74
N ALA A 122 11.78 -0.16 10.65
CA ALA A 122 12.42 -1.18 9.80
C ALA A 122 13.47 -0.60 8.84
N GLY A 123 13.65 0.72 8.81
CA GLY A 123 14.59 1.40 7.93
C GLY A 123 14.12 1.51 6.47
N VAL A 124 12.82 1.43 6.24
CA VAL A 124 12.25 1.69 4.90
C VAL A 124 12.25 3.19 4.65
N GLU A 125 13.02 3.64 3.68
CA GLU A 125 13.13 5.05 3.35
C GLU A 125 12.01 5.52 2.40
N GLY A 126 11.62 6.81 2.53
CA GLY A 126 10.70 7.45 1.60
C GLY A 126 9.22 7.21 1.88
N ASN A 127 8.85 6.85 3.12
CA ASN A 127 7.44 6.76 3.50
C ASN A 127 6.84 8.15 3.71
N GLU A 128 5.55 8.30 3.42
CA GLU A 128 4.81 9.54 3.63
C GLU A 128 3.43 9.23 4.21
N LEU A 129 3.02 9.94 5.29
CA LEU A 129 1.73 9.77 5.97
C LEU A 129 0.98 11.09 6.06
N HIS A 130 -0.27 11.11 5.60
CA HIS A 130 -1.21 12.20 5.76
C HIS A 130 -2.41 11.78 6.61
N LEU A 131 -2.57 12.40 7.78
CA LEU A 131 -3.75 12.26 8.63
C LEU A 131 -4.56 13.55 8.58
N TYR A 132 -5.72 13.49 7.94
CA TYR A 132 -6.65 14.61 7.83
C TYR A 132 -7.67 14.57 8.97
N PRO A 133 -8.09 15.72 9.53
CA PRO A 133 -9.03 15.70 10.65
C PRO A 133 -10.41 15.19 10.24
N PHE A 134 -10.85 15.49 9.00
CA PHE A 134 -12.21 15.21 8.53
C PHE A 134 -12.23 14.67 7.10
N GLY A 135 -13.15 13.72 6.84
CA GLY A 135 -13.35 13.12 5.53
C GLY A 135 -14.23 11.88 5.59
N GLY A 136 -14.30 11.24 6.75
CA GLY A 136 -14.99 9.97 6.95
C GLY A 136 -14.34 8.84 6.18
N HIS A 137 -15.09 7.76 5.95
CA HIS A 137 -14.64 6.61 5.16
C HIS A 137 -15.07 6.70 3.70
N GLY A 138 -14.30 6.10 2.78
CA GLY A 138 -14.73 5.91 1.40
C GLY A 138 -14.71 7.17 0.55
N TYR A 139 -13.91 8.18 0.89
CA TYR A 139 -13.81 9.42 0.10
C TYR A 139 -13.25 9.18 -1.32
N GLY A 140 -12.44 8.13 -1.51
CA GLY A 140 -11.87 7.80 -2.82
C GLY A 140 -11.10 8.96 -3.44
N MET A 141 -11.30 9.21 -4.72
CA MET A 141 -10.72 10.34 -5.46
C MET A 141 -11.70 11.49 -5.68
N ARG A 142 -12.86 11.50 -4.98
CA ARG A 142 -13.88 12.52 -5.16
C ARG A 142 -13.42 13.88 -4.66
N GLN A 143 -13.63 14.92 -5.47
CA GLN A 143 -13.44 16.30 -5.06
C GLN A 143 -14.60 16.73 -4.15
N SER A 144 -14.28 17.13 -2.92
CA SER A 144 -15.29 17.44 -1.90
C SER A 144 -15.10 18.81 -1.24
N GLY A 145 -14.12 19.59 -1.65
CA GLY A 145 -13.71 20.83 -0.97
C GLY A 145 -13.06 20.60 0.40
N LYS A 146 -13.02 19.38 0.92
CA LYS A 146 -12.31 19.02 2.15
C LYS A 146 -10.82 18.81 1.89
N ALA A 147 -9.99 19.07 2.89
CA ALA A 147 -8.53 18.89 2.79
C ALA A 147 -8.14 17.48 2.32
N VAL A 148 -8.88 16.44 2.75
CA VAL A 148 -8.63 15.05 2.35
C VAL A 148 -8.70 14.85 0.83
N SER A 149 -9.49 15.62 0.08
CA SER A 149 -9.56 15.49 -1.39
C SER A 149 -8.29 15.93 -2.12
N THR A 150 -7.30 16.46 -1.40
CA THR A 150 -5.97 16.82 -1.95
C THR A 150 -4.99 15.64 -1.97
N TRP A 151 -5.30 14.50 -1.34
CA TRP A 151 -4.37 13.37 -1.26
C TRP A 151 -3.83 12.90 -2.63
N PRO A 152 -4.61 12.92 -3.75
CA PRO A 152 -4.06 12.47 -5.02
C PRO A 152 -2.92 13.38 -5.52
N ASN A 153 -2.99 14.69 -5.24
CA ASN A 153 -1.91 15.63 -5.56
C ASN A 153 -0.67 15.37 -4.69
N ARG A 154 -0.87 15.09 -3.38
CA ARG A 154 0.23 14.71 -2.49
C ARG A 154 0.91 13.42 -2.94
N ALA A 155 0.12 12.39 -3.28
CA ALA A 155 0.64 11.13 -3.81
C ALA A 155 1.42 11.32 -5.12
N LYS A 156 0.94 12.19 -6.02
CA LYS A 156 1.67 12.55 -7.24
C LYS A 156 3.00 13.23 -6.93
N GLU A 157 3.02 14.18 -6.01
CA GLU A 157 4.25 14.86 -5.57
C GLU A 157 5.23 13.86 -4.96
N TRP A 158 4.76 12.97 -4.10
CA TRP A 158 5.55 11.89 -3.53
C TRP A 158 6.13 10.95 -4.62
N MET A 159 5.30 10.50 -5.57
CA MET A 159 5.78 9.66 -6.69
C MET A 159 6.84 10.37 -7.54
N ASN A 160 6.71 11.69 -7.75
CA ASN A 160 7.72 12.48 -8.45
C ASN A 160 9.03 12.58 -7.66
N ALA A 161 8.94 12.84 -6.35
CA ALA A 161 10.11 12.93 -5.46
C ALA A 161 10.89 11.61 -5.40
N MET A 162 10.15 10.49 -5.39
CA MET A 162 10.71 9.14 -5.40
C MET A 162 11.16 8.65 -6.79
N GLY A 163 10.93 9.45 -7.85
CA GLY A 163 11.31 9.08 -9.23
C GLY A 163 10.46 7.95 -9.84
N TRP A 164 9.26 7.68 -9.29
CA TRP A 164 8.36 6.65 -9.84
C TRP A 164 7.69 7.09 -11.14
N VAL A 165 7.40 8.38 -11.29
CA VAL A 165 6.85 8.98 -12.50
C VAL A 165 7.81 10.01 -13.06
N LYS A 166 7.78 10.19 -14.37
CA LYS A 166 8.54 11.28 -15.02
C LYS A 166 7.79 12.60 -14.82
N LYS A 167 8.56 13.67 -14.57
CA LYS A 167 8.04 15.04 -14.63
C LYS A 167 7.50 15.37 -16.00
#